data_83ceb8deba68c9804852b8852c011926
#
_entry.id   83ceb8deba68c9804852b8852c011926
#
_cell.length_a   1.000
_cell.length_b   1.000
_cell.length_c   1.000
_cell.angle_alpha   90.00
_cell.angle_beta   90.00
_cell.angle_gamma   90.00
#
_symmetry.space_group_name_H-M   'P 1'
#
loop_
_entity.id
_entity.type
_entity.pdbx_description
1 polymer ?
#
loop_
_entity_poly.entity_id
_entity_poly.type
_entity_poly.pdbx_seq_one_letter_code
_entity_poly.pdbx_strand_id
1 'polypeptide(L)'
;MIDLLPCVSQVAKECMPLSSLVVGIDLVPIKPLPGCIALQGDITSEKTRADLKKELKTAKANVVLHDGAPNVGKNWINDAYQQSILTLHSFKLATEFLCKGGWFVTKVFRSKDYQALMWVFNQFFRKVHATKPAASRNESAEIFVVCQDYQAPDKIDPKFLDPKHVFSQIEEEDKQVNNKEIVNPEKKRKNREGYDDTATDKGFLFKEAKASEFIMGKNHVQILNECNSIVIDTPRIDKHVKTTAEIRECLKDLKVLGMKELRTLKKWKDSLHKEFEELDADKTEEAVPAILQKTKET
;
A
#
# COMPACT_ATOMS: atom_id res chain seq x y z
N MET A 1 -5.66 25.43 -15.94
CA MET A 1 -5.15 24.20 -15.28
C MET A 1 -5.60 24.19 -13.83
N ILE A 2 -6.03 23.06 -13.33
CA ILE A 2 -6.34 22.85 -11.91
C ILE A 2 -5.28 21.90 -11.38
N ASP A 3 -4.67 22.25 -10.26
CA ASP A 3 -3.64 21.48 -9.60
C ASP A 3 -4.05 21.25 -8.15
N LEU A 4 -3.83 20.04 -7.68
CA LEU A 4 -4.20 19.59 -6.35
C LEU A 4 -2.97 19.47 -5.43
N LEU A 5 -1.87 20.22 -5.73
CA LEU A 5 -0.66 20.29 -4.89
C LEU A 5 0.18 21.54 -5.16
N PRO A 6 0.81 22.14 -4.12
CA PRO A 6 1.53 23.43 -4.26
C PRO A 6 2.79 23.34 -5.11
N CYS A 7 3.55 22.24 -5.04
CA CYS A 7 4.81 22.08 -5.80
C CYS A 7 4.56 21.99 -7.31
N VAL A 8 3.47 21.33 -7.71
CA VAL A 8 3.11 21.16 -9.11
C VAL A 8 2.63 22.49 -9.70
N SER A 9 1.92 23.34 -8.92
CA SER A 9 1.51 24.68 -9.34
C SER A 9 2.70 25.56 -9.71
N GLN A 10 3.81 25.47 -9.00
CA GLN A 10 5.03 26.23 -9.31
C GLN A 10 5.63 25.81 -10.66
N VAL A 11 5.85 24.52 -10.86
CA VAL A 11 6.37 23.98 -12.12
C VAL A 11 5.42 24.27 -13.29
N ALA A 12 4.12 24.11 -13.04
CA ALA A 12 3.12 24.40 -14.06
C ALA A 12 3.17 25.88 -14.50
N LYS A 13 3.33 26.80 -13.56
CA LYS A 13 3.43 28.23 -13.89
C LYS A 13 4.68 28.54 -14.72
N GLU A 14 5.78 27.85 -14.47
CA GLU A 14 7.01 28.01 -15.24
C GLU A 14 6.90 27.43 -16.68
N CYS A 15 6.16 26.33 -16.83
CA CYS A 15 6.02 25.65 -18.12
C CYS A 15 4.85 26.14 -18.99
N MET A 16 3.85 26.81 -18.40
CA MET A 16 2.66 27.23 -19.12
C MET A 16 2.80 28.69 -19.68
N PRO A 17 2.04 29.02 -20.75
CA PRO A 17 1.99 30.39 -21.24
C PRO A 17 1.60 31.38 -20.14
N LEU A 18 2.16 32.61 -20.19
CA LEU A 18 1.96 33.65 -19.17
C LEU A 18 0.48 34.02 -18.94
N SER A 19 -0.35 33.88 -19.97
CA SER A 19 -1.81 34.13 -19.90
C SER A 19 -2.61 32.96 -19.30
N SER A 20 -1.96 31.86 -18.90
CA SER A 20 -2.67 30.69 -18.38
C SER A 20 -3.13 30.92 -16.95
N LEU A 21 -4.39 30.57 -16.68
CA LEU A 21 -4.92 30.48 -15.34
C LEU A 21 -4.51 29.17 -14.69
N VAL A 22 -3.85 29.26 -13.54
CA VAL A 22 -3.48 28.11 -12.69
C VAL A 22 -4.23 28.22 -11.36
N VAL A 23 -4.94 27.18 -10.98
CA VAL A 23 -5.65 27.11 -9.69
C VAL A 23 -5.11 25.90 -8.93
N GLY A 24 -4.56 26.14 -7.75
CA GLY A 24 -4.07 25.09 -6.84
C GLY A 24 -5.05 24.89 -5.68
N ILE A 25 -5.29 23.65 -5.29
CA ILE A 25 -6.15 23.26 -4.16
C ILE A 25 -5.38 22.33 -3.24
N ASP A 26 -5.35 22.63 -1.95
CA ASP A 26 -4.74 21.77 -0.92
C ASP A 26 -5.52 21.91 0.40
N LEU A 27 -5.44 20.89 1.25
CA LEU A 27 -5.94 20.94 2.64
C LEU A 27 -5.15 21.96 3.48
N VAL A 28 -3.86 22.11 3.17
CA VAL A 28 -2.95 23.05 3.84
C VAL A 28 -2.88 24.36 3.05
N PRO A 29 -2.74 25.53 3.69
CA PRO A 29 -2.57 26.79 3.00
C PRO A 29 -1.39 26.76 2.03
N ILE A 30 -1.65 27.04 0.75
CA ILE A 30 -0.62 27.13 -0.29
C ILE A 30 0.04 28.51 -0.20
N LYS A 31 1.38 28.53 -0.23
CA LYS A 31 2.11 29.82 -0.34
C LYS A 31 1.69 30.57 -1.60
N PRO A 32 1.40 31.87 -1.52
CA PRO A 32 1.02 32.65 -2.68
C PRO A 32 2.06 32.60 -3.79
N LEU A 33 1.64 32.20 -4.99
CA LEU A 33 2.46 32.19 -6.20
C LEU A 33 1.92 33.24 -7.18
N PRO A 34 2.76 34.14 -7.72
CA PRO A 34 2.30 35.16 -8.68
C PRO A 34 1.62 34.51 -9.89
N GLY A 35 0.38 34.93 -10.18
CA GLY A 35 -0.41 34.42 -11.30
C GLY A 35 -1.01 33.00 -11.07
N CYS A 36 -1.03 32.52 -9.84
CA CYS A 36 -1.78 31.33 -9.42
C CYS A 36 -2.84 31.71 -8.39
N ILE A 37 -3.99 31.06 -8.47
CA ILE A 37 -5.05 31.14 -7.45
C ILE A 37 -4.87 29.96 -6.52
N ALA A 38 -4.71 30.22 -5.22
CA ALA A 38 -4.59 29.21 -4.20
C ALA A 38 -5.90 29.08 -3.41
N LEU A 39 -6.49 27.90 -3.41
CA LEU A 39 -7.67 27.55 -2.63
C LEU A 39 -7.29 26.58 -1.53
N GLN A 40 -7.69 26.86 -0.29
CA GLN A 40 -7.57 25.92 0.80
C GLN A 40 -8.89 25.18 0.97
N GLY A 41 -8.86 23.84 0.82
CA GLY A 41 -10.05 23.03 1.00
C GLY A 41 -9.85 21.55 0.68
N ASP A 42 -10.81 20.77 1.14
CA ASP A 42 -10.90 19.35 0.84
C ASP A 42 -11.59 19.17 -0.53
N ILE A 43 -10.95 18.43 -1.44
CA ILE A 43 -11.49 18.14 -2.78
C ILE A 43 -12.78 17.32 -2.76
N THR A 44 -13.10 16.67 -1.64
CA THR A 44 -14.33 15.91 -1.44
C THR A 44 -15.49 16.80 -1.01
N SER A 45 -15.23 18.05 -0.58
CA SER A 45 -16.22 18.94 -0.02
C SER A 45 -16.96 19.75 -1.08
N GLU A 46 -18.26 19.93 -0.90
CA GLU A 46 -19.09 20.79 -1.74
C GLU A 46 -18.66 22.27 -1.70
N LYS A 47 -18.09 22.71 -0.56
CA LYS A 47 -17.58 24.08 -0.40
C LYS A 47 -16.42 24.32 -1.37
N THR A 48 -15.42 23.44 -1.40
CA THR A 48 -14.26 23.55 -2.30
C THR A 48 -14.70 23.56 -3.76
N ARG A 49 -15.68 22.72 -4.10
CA ARG A 49 -16.28 22.67 -5.43
C ARG A 49 -16.96 24.00 -5.80
N ALA A 50 -17.70 24.62 -4.88
CA ALA A 50 -18.34 25.91 -5.09
C ALA A 50 -17.31 27.04 -5.24
N ASP A 51 -16.26 27.04 -4.42
CA ASP A 51 -15.16 28.01 -4.49
C ASP A 51 -14.41 27.88 -5.83
N LEU A 52 -14.11 26.66 -6.27
CA LEU A 52 -13.48 26.40 -7.57
C LEU A 52 -14.36 26.88 -8.73
N LYS A 53 -15.66 26.67 -8.66
CA LYS A 53 -16.62 27.16 -9.66
C LYS A 53 -16.66 28.66 -9.72
N LYS A 54 -16.55 29.34 -8.57
CA LYS A 54 -16.51 30.81 -8.47
C LYS A 54 -15.27 31.38 -9.15
N GLU A 55 -14.09 30.77 -8.93
CA GLU A 55 -12.83 31.22 -9.51
C GLU A 55 -12.75 30.93 -11.02
N LEU A 56 -13.23 29.80 -11.48
CA LEU A 56 -13.23 29.45 -12.90
C LEU A 56 -14.35 30.15 -13.68
N LYS A 57 -15.43 30.58 -12.99
CA LYS A 57 -16.63 31.17 -13.63
C LYS A 57 -17.20 30.22 -14.70
N THR A 58 -17.11 30.64 -15.97
CA THR A 58 -17.56 29.85 -17.12
C THR A 58 -16.43 29.08 -17.81
N ALA A 59 -15.17 29.29 -17.39
CA ALA A 59 -14.03 28.63 -18.00
C ALA A 59 -13.97 27.16 -17.60
N LYS A 60 -13.54 26.33 -18.54
CA LYS A 60 -13.21 24.92 -18.30
C LYS A 60 -11.70 24.73 -18.29
N ALA A 61 -11.24 23.75 -17.52
CA ALA A 61 -9.83 23.42 -17.43
C ALA A 61 -9.40 22.55 -18.62
N ASN A 62 -8.26 22.86 -19.21
CA ASN A 62 -7.63 22.00 -20.22
C ASN A 62 -6.91 20.81 -19.57
N VAL A 63 -6.37 21.00 -18.37
CA VAL A 63 -5.61 19.99 -17.65
C VAL A 63 -6.01 20.02 -16.19
N VAL A 64 -6.18 18.84 -15.60
CA VAL A 64 -6.30 18.65 -14.15
C VAL A 64 -5.21 17.68 -13.73
N LEU A 65 -4.40 18.08 -12.75
CA LEU A 65 -3.32 17.31 -12.16
C LEU A 65 -3.68 16.92 -10.74
N HIS A 66 -3.43 15.67 -10.38
CA HIS A 66 -3.69 15.15 -9.04
C HIS A 66 -2.52 14.31 -8.55
N ASP A 67 -1.84 14.79 -7.53
CA ASP A 67 -0.77 14.06 -6.84
C ASP A 67 -1.09 13.89 -5.34
N GLY A 68 -2.35 14.15 -4.93
CA GLY A 68 -2.80 14.03 -3.55
C GLY A 68 -2.62 12.60 -3.01
N ALA A 69 -2.20 12.51 -1.76
CA ALA A 69 -2.11 11.24 -1.03
C ALA A 69 -2.83 11.38 0.31
N PRO A 70 -3.51 10.34 0.79
CA PRO A 70 -4.01 10.31 2.17
C PRO A 70 -2.84 10.27 3.16
N ASN A 71 -3.12 10.49 4.45
CA ASN A 71 -2.14 10.27 5.50
C ASN A 71 -1.84 8.76 5.57
N VAL A 72 -0.72 8.36 4.97
CA VAL A 72 -0.27 6.96 4.86
C VAL A 72 0.70 6.59 5.98
N GLY A 73 0.87 5.32 6.27
CA GLY A 73 1.90 4.81 7.17
C GLY A 73 1.43 3.76 8.18
N LYS A 74 0.18 3.32 8.10
CA LYS A 74 -0.37 2.33 9.04
C LYS A 74 -0.44 0.91 8.44
N ASN A 75 -0.95 0.80 7.22
CA ASN A 75 -1.11 -0.49 6.53
C ASN A 75 -1.15 -0.22 5.02
N TRP A 76 -0.19 -0.79 4.29
CA TRP A 76 -0.07 -0.62 2.85
C TRP A 76 -1.37 -0.88 2.06
N ILE A 77 -2.11 -1.94 2.41
CA ILE A 77 -3.35 -2.30 1.71
C ILE A 77 -4.42 -1.24 1.92
N ASN A 78 -4.58 -0.79 3.17
CA ASN A 78 -5.55 0.25 3.50
C ASN A 78 -5.13 1.61 2.91
N ASP A 79 -3.85 1.94 2.95
CA ASP A 79 -3.30 3.18 2.40
C ASP A 79 -3.50 3.23 0.88
N ALA A 80 -3.26 2.10 0.17
CA ALA A 80 -3.48 1.99 -1.27
C ALA A 80 -4.98 2.10 -1.63
N TYR A 81 -5.87 1.53 -0.83
CA TYR A 81 -7.31 1.67 -0.99
C TYR A 81 -7.77 3.11 -0.79
N GLN A 82 -7.33 3.77 0.28
CA GLN A 82 -7.64 5.18 0.53
C GLN A 82 -7.13 6.10 -0.59
N GLN A 83 -5.94 5.81 -1.13
CA GLN A 83 -5.41 6.50 -2.29
C GLN A 83 -6.32 6.33 -3.52
N SER A 84 -6.82 5.12 -3.75
CA SER A 84 -7.72 4.83 -4.88
C SER A 84 -9.05 5.58 -4.74
N ILE A 85 -9.60 5.67 -3.53
CA ILE A 85 -10.79 6.47 -3.22
C ILE A 85 -10.54 7.96 -3.49
N LEU A 86 -9.42 8.50 -3.00
CA LEU A 86 -9.05 9.90 -3.20
C LEU A 86 -8.87 10.22 -4.69
N THR A 87 -8.25 9.31 -5.43
CA THR A 87 -8.10 9.41 -6.89
C THR A 87 -9.47 9.46 -7.58
N LEU A 88 -10.42 8.63 -7.17
CA LEU A 88 -11.77 8.62 -7.74
C LEU A 88 -12.53 9.92 -7.41
N HIS A 89 -12.36 10.47 -6.20
CA HIS A 89 -12.94 11.78 -5.84
C HIS A 89 -12.32 12.93 -6.66
N SER A 90 -10.99 12.92 -6.84
CA SER A 90 -10.35 13.92 -7.70
C SER A 90 -10.81 13.81 -9.15
N PHE A 91 -11.02 12.59 -9.65
CA PHE A 91 -11.58 12.36 -10.96
C PHE A 91 -13.02 12.86 -11.07
N LYS A 92 -13.87 12.59 -10.07
CA LYS A 92 -15.23 13.14 -10.00
C LYS A 92 -15.22 14.66 -10.12
N LEU A 93 -14.34 15.34 -9.37
CA LEU A 93 -14.16 16.77 -9.48
C LEU A 93 -13.70 17.16 -10.89
N ALA A 94 -12.74 16.45 -11.47
CA ALA A 94 -12.22 16.70 -12.80
C ALA A 94 -13.31 16.59 -13.88
N THR A 95 -14.24 15.63 -13.81
CA THR A 95 -15.33 15.48 -14.80
C THR A 95 -16.23 16.70 -14.90
N GLU A 96 -16.35 17.48 -13.84
CA GLU A 96 -17.17 18.68 -13.82
C GLU A 96 -16.48 19.90 -14.44
N PHE A 97 -15.15 19.97 -14.34
CA PHE A 97 -14.38 21.16 -14.70
C PHE A 97 -13.55 21.00 -15.98
N LEU A 98 -13.25 19.77 -16.44
CA LEU A 98 -12.53 19.56 -17.69
C LEU A 98 -13.34 20.00 -18.91
N CYS A 99 -12.64 20.56 -19.89
CA CYS A 99 -13.20 20.75 -21.24
C CYS A 99 -13.12 19.44 -22.01
N LYS A 100 -13.94 19.31 -23.08
CA LYS A 100 -13.79 18.23 -24.04
C LYS A 100 -12.40 18.28 -24.67
N GLY A 101 -11.76 17.10 -24.80
CA GLY A 101 -10.37 16.99 -25.24
C GLY A 101 -9.34 17.27 -24.15
N GLY A 102 -9.78 17.62 -22.92
CA GLY A 102 -8.90 17.91 -21.79
C GLY A 102 -8.16 16.66 -21.28
N TRP A 103 -7.20 16.89 -20.40
CA TRP A 103 -6.33 15.86 -19.83
C TRP A 103 -6.49 15.78 -18.32
N PHE A 104 -6.45 14.55 -17.81
CA PHE A 104 -6.38 14.25 -16.39
C PHE A 104 -5.13 13.43 -16.11
N VAL A 105 -4.29 13.88 -15.19
CA VAL A 105 -3.10 13.17 -14.77
C VAL A 105 -3.17 12.95 -13.27
N THR A 106 -3.02 11.70 -12.84
CA THR A 106 -3.14 11.36 -11.43
C THR A 106 -2.09 10.35 -10.99
N LYS A 107 -1.63 10.50 -9.75
CA LYS A 107 -0.83 9.48 -9.06
C LYS A 107 -1.74 8.36 -8.60
N VAL A 108 -1.29 7.11 -8.78
CA VAL A 108 -2.00 5.90 -8.34
C VAL A 108 -0.98 4.93 -7.77
N PHE A 109 -1.35 4.18 -6.74
CA PHE A 109 -0.55 3.04 -6.29
C PHE A 109 -0.91 1.78 -7.08
N ARG A 110 0.09 0.97 -7.40
CA ARG A 110 -0.13 -0.37 -7.98
C ARG A 110 -0.71 -1.31 -6.92
N SER A 111 -2.02 -1.24 -6.76
CA SER A 111 -2.83 -2.05 -5.85
C SER A 111 -3.80 -2.94 -6.63
N LYS A 112 -4.62 -3.71 -5.93
CA LYS A 112 -5.72 -4.48 -6.53
C LYS A 112 -6.72 -3.57 -7.25
N ASP A 113 -6.96 -2.37 -6.72
CA ASP A 113 -7.93 -1.39 -7.23
C ASP A 113 -7.47 -0.65 -8.49
N TYR A 114 -6.19 -0.78 -8.85
CA TYR A 114 -5.60 -0.14 -10.01
C TYR A 114 -6.35 -0.49 -11.31
N GLN A 115 -6.72 -1.75 -11.50
CA GLN A 115 -7.42 -2.19 -12.71
C GLN A 115 -8.83 -1.59 -12.82
N ALA A 116 -9.53 -1.47 -11.68
CA ALA A 116 -10.85 -0.85 -11.61
C ALA A 116 -10.78 0.64 -11.99
N LEU A 117 -9.79 1.38 -11.46
CA LEU A 117 -9.55 2.77 -11.85
C LEU A 117 -9.24 2.92 -13.33
N MET A 118 -8.35 2.08 -13.89
CA MET A 118 -8.01 2.10 -15.31
C MET A 118 -9.23 1.84 -16.17
N TRP A 119 -10.10 0.89 -15.77
CA TRP A 119 -11.35 0.61 -16.46
C TRP A 119 -12.28 1.83 -16.45
N VAL A 120 -12.45 2.50 -15.30
CA VAL A 120 -13.25 3.73 -15.19
C VAL A 120 -12.68 4.79 -16.12
N PHE A 121 -11.40 5.08 -16.09
CA PHE A 121 -10.80 6.13 -16.92
C PHE A 121 -10.99 5.87 -18.42
N ASN A 122 -10.91 4.61 -18.85
CA ASN A 122 -11.14 4.23 -20.26
C ASN A 122 -12.58 4.47 -20.73
N GLN A 123 -13.57 4.63 -19.82
CA GLN A 123 -14.94 5.00 -20.21
C GLN A 123 -15.07 6.49 -20.56
N PHE A 124 -14.13 7.33 -20.09
CA PHE A 124 -14.22 8.78 -20.19
C PHE A 124 -13.16 9.42 -21.08
N PHE A 125 -12.05 8.74 -21.31
CA PHE A 125 -10.93 9.26 -22.11
C PHE A 125 -10.62 8.34 -23.28
N ARG A 126 -10.20 8.93 -24.39
CA ARG A 126 -9.85 8.16 -25.60
C ARG A 126 -8.54 7.40 -25.42
N LYS A 127 -7.58 7.95 -24.67
CA LYS A 127 -6.28 7.32 -24.40
C LYS A 127 -5.98 7.37 -22.92
N VAL A 128 -5.72 6.22 -22.34
CA VAL A 128 -5.30 6.08 -20.94
C VAL A 128 -4.05 5.20 -20.89
N HIS A 129 -2.99 5.72 -20.33
CA HIS A 129 -1.76 4.97 -20.15
C HIS A 129 -1.09 5.29 -18.82
N ALA A 130 -0.40 4.31 -18.26
CA ALA A 130 0.37 4.49 -17.05
C ALA A 130 1.84 4.71 -17.40
N THR A 131 2.47 5.61 -16.67
CA THR A 131 3.91 5.90 -16.79
C THR A 131 4.54 5.97 -15.41
N LYS A 132 5.80 5.59 -15.33
CA LYS A 132 6.62 5.79 -14.14
C LYS A 132 7.72 6.79 -14.50
N PRO A 133 7.70 8.02 -13.93
CA PRO A 133 8.73 9.02 -14.18
C PRO A 133 10.12 8.50 -13.80
N ALA A 134 11.15 8.91 -14.53
CA ALA A 134 12.53 8.52 -14.23
C ALA A 134 13.00 8.96 -12.84
N ALA A 135 12.42 10.03 -12.29
CA ALA A 135 12.68 10.50 -10.94
C ALA A 135 12.03 9.63 -9.84
N SER A 136 11.06 8.78 -10.19
CA SER A 136 10.43 7.86 -9.23
C SER A 136 11.36 6.69 -8.94
N ARG A 137 11.54 6.35 -7.64
CA ARG A 137 12.37 5.21 -7.21
C ARG A 137 11.81 3.91 -7.77
N ASN A 138 12.69 2.97 -8.14
CA ASN A 138 12.26 1.68 -8.70
C ASN A 138 11.43 0.85 -7.73
N GLU A 139 11.69 0.96 -6.43
CA GLU A 139 10.99 0.25 -5.35
C GLU A 139 9.61 0.84 -5.04
N SER A 140 9.35 2.10 -5.39
CA SER A 140 8.05 2.73 -5.15
C SER A 140 6.96 2.12 -6.03
N ALA A 141 5.83 1.78 -5.41
CA ALA A 141 4.63 1.32 -6.11
C ALA A 141 3.84 2.47 -6.77
N GLU A 142 4.29 3.71 -6.62
CA GLU A 142 3.68 4.89 -7.21
C GLU A 142 3.92 4.95 -8.72
N ILE A 143 2.84 5.14 -9.45
CA ILE A 143 2.82 5.37 -10.90
C ILE A 143 1.90 6.54 -11.21
N PHE A 144 2.09 7.16 -12.35
CA PHE A 144 1.18 8.18 -12.85
C PHE A 144 0.34 7.64 -14.00
N VAL A 145 -0.96 7.89 -13.93
CA VAL A 145 -1.89 7.59 -15.02
C VAL A 145 -2.18 8.87 -15.77
N VAL A 146 -1.95 8.84 -17.07
CA VAL A 146 -2.18 9.95 -17.99
C VAL A 146 -3.39 9.64 -18.84
N CYS A 147 -4.46 10.39 -18.64
CA CYS A 147 -5.73 10.28 -19.36
C CYS A 147 -5.85 11.45 -20.33
N GLN A 148 -5.92 11.15 -21.61
CA GLN A 148 -5.94 12.14 -22.71
C GLN A 148 -7.26 12.11 -23.45
N ASP A 149 -7.67 13.28 -23.93
CA ASP A 149 -8.86 13.46 -24.77
C ASP A 149 -10.15 13.06 -24.05
N TYR A 150 -10.52 13.86 -23.02
CA TYR A 150 -11.76 13.71 -22.27
C TYR A 150 -12.98 13.82 -23.21
N GLN A 151 -13.84 12.82 -23.20
CA GLN A 151 -14.99 12.72 -24.12
C GLN A 151 -16.15 13.63 -23.71
N ALA A 152 -16.18 14.12 -22.48
CA ALA A 152 -17.24 14.97 -21.90
C ALA A 152 -18.65 14.43 -22.19
N PRO A 153 -19.01 13.23 -21.70
CA PRO A 153 -20.33 12.66 -21.95
C PRO A 153 -21.43 13.50 -21.30
N ASP A 154 -22.56 13.65 -21.97
CA ASP A 154 -23.69 14.46 -21.47
C ASP A 154 -24.31 13.90 -20.20
N LYS A 155 -24.27 12.58 -20.02
CA LYS A 155 -24.74 11.89 -18.83
C LYS A 155 -23.68 10.92 -18.33
N ILE A 156 -23.36 11.06 -17.05
CA ILE A 156 -22.45 10.15 -16.35
C ILE A 156 -23.29 9.30 -15.40
N ASP A 157 -23.20 7.98 -15.52
CA ASP A 157 -23.81 7.09 -14.54
C ASP A 157 -23.05 7.27 -13.19
N PRO A 158 -23.74 7.67 -12.11
CA PRO A 158 -23.12 7.87 -10.79
C PRO A 158 -22.31 6.69 -10.28
N LYS A 159 -22.61 5.47 -10.74
CA LYS A 159 -21.90 4.24 -10.36
C LYS A 159 -20.42 4.26 -10.72
N PHE A 160 -20.04 4.92 -11.84
CA PHE A 160 -18.62 5.05 -12.21
C PHE A 160 -17.80 5.93 -11.26
N LEU A 161 -18.47 6.78 -10.49
CA LEU A 161 -17.86 7.74 -9.58
C LEU A 161 -18.12 7.41 -8.11
N ASP A 162 -18.72 6.25 -7.82
CA ASP A 162 -19.00 5.77 -6.47
C ASP A 162 -17.97 4.70 -6.08
N PRO A 163 -17.12 4.96 -5.05
CA PRO A 163 -16.13 3.99 -4.58
C PRO A 163 -16.71 2.61 -4.26
N LYS A 164 -17.94 2.55 -3.73
CA LYS A 164 -18.61 1.30 -3.39
C LYS A 164 -18.90 0.41 -4.61
N HIS A 165 -19.18 1.02 -5.74
CA HIS A 165 -19.43 0.28 -6.99
C HIS A 165 -18.14 -0.04 -7.74
N VAL A 166 -17.17 0.88 -7.74
CA VAL A 166 -15.92 0.72 -8.47
C VAL A 166 -15.02 -0.32 -7.80
N PHE A 167 -14.98 -0.32 -6.45
CA PHE A 167 -14.10 -1.18 -5.65
C PHE A 167 -14.85 -2.30 -4.91
N SER A 168 -16.05 -2.69 -5.35
CA SER A 168 -16.94 -3.65 -4.70
C SER A 168 -16.35 -5.04 -4.47
N GLN A 169 -15.34 -5.42 -5.25
CA GLN A 169 -14.68 -6.73 -5.12
C GLN A 169 -13.96 -6.93 -3.78
N ILE A 170 -13.54 -5.87 -3.10
CA ILE A 170 -12.86 -5.97 -1.79
C ILE A 170 -13.85 -6.31 -0.68
N GLU A 171 -15.07 -5.75 -0.71
CA GLU A 171 -16.10 -6.07 0.29
C GLU A 171 -16.59 -7.51 0.19
N GLU A 172 -16.59 -8.11 -1.01
CA GLU A 172 -16.99 -9.50 -1.20
C GLU A 172 -15.89 -10.48 -0.74
N GLU A 173 -14.61 -10.20 -0.94
CA GLU A 173 -13.52 -11.02 -0.42
C GLU A 173 -13.47 -10.97 1.11
N ASP A 174 -13.65 -9.80 1.74
CA ASP A 174 -13.73 -9.67 3.19
C ASP A 174 -14.97 -10.34 3.78
N LYS A 175 -16.12 -10.28 3.09
CA LYS A 175 -17.35 -10.99 3.50
C LYS A 175 -17.22 -12.51 3.31
N GLN A 176 -16.52 -12.99 2.29
CA GLN A 176 -16.28 -14.42 2.10
C GLN A 176 -15.31 -15.00 3.14
N VAL A 177 -14.31 -14.25 3.57
CA VAL A 177 -13.42 -14.66 4.67
C VAL A 177 -14.21 -14.73 5.98
N ASN A 178 -15.05 -13.75 6.28
CA ASN A 178 -15.91 -13.74 7.47
C ASN A 178 -17.03 -14.80 7.42
N ASN A 179 -17.58 -15.11 6.24
CA ASN A 179 -18.62 -16.14 6.09
C ASN A 179 -18.06 -17.58 6.21
N LYS A 180 -16.78 -17.82 5.88
CA LYS A 180 -16.14 -19.12 6.13
C LYS A 180 -15.91 -19.39 7.61
N GLU A 181 -15.79 -18.35 8.44
CA GLU A 181 -15.73 -18.49 9.90
C GLU A 181 -17.11 -18.75 10.53
N ILE A 182 -18.21 -18.34 9.87
CA ILE A 182 -19.58 -18.54 10.36
C ILE A 182 -20.07 -19.99 10.17
N VAL A 183 -19.52 -20.73 9.20
CA VAL A 183 -19.96 -22.09 8.85
C VAL A 183 -19.33 -23.19 9.74
N ASN A 184 -18.40 -22.87 10.65
CA ASN A 184 -17.79 -23.86 11.55
C ASN A 184 -18.05 -23.50 13.03
N PRO A 185 -19.24 -23.87 13.58
CA PRO A 185 -19.63 -23.51 14.96
C PRO A 185 -18.76 -24.16 16.04
N GLU A 186 -18.03 -25.22 15.73
CA GLU A 186 -17.13 -25.90 16.67
C GLU A 186 -15.82 -25.16 16.95
N LYS A 187 -15.41 -24.22 16.07
CA LYS A 187 -14.24 -23.35 16.30
C LYS A 187 -14.52 -22.10 17.14
N LYS A 188 -15.79 -21.83 17.49
CA LYS A 188 -16.19 -20.65 18.29
C LYS A 188 -15.91 -20.75 19.79
N ARG A 189 -15.28 -21.79 20.28
CA ARG A 189 -14.89 -21.94 21.70
C ARG A 189 -13.38 -21.92 21.95
N LYS A 190 -12.60 -21.23 21.15
CA LYS A 190 -11.26 -20.79 21.58
C LYS A 190 -11.44 -19.46 22.28
N ASN A 191 -11.19 -19.49 23.60
CA ASN A 191 -11.15 -18.36 24.49
C ASN A 191 -10.47 -17.18 23.83
N ARG A 192 -10.98 -15.97 24.10
CA ARG A 192 -10.31 -14.71 23.95
C ARG A 192 -9.07 -14.61 24.88
N GLU A 193 -8.16 -15.56 24.76
CA GLU A 193 -6.84 -15.51 25.35
C GLU A 193 -5.92 -14.79 24.35
N GLY A 194 -5.69 -13.52 24.63
CA GLY A 194 -4.82 -12.67 23.80
C GLY A 194 -5.26 -11.21 23.75
N TYR A 195 -6.29 -10.83 24.46
CA TYR A 195 -6.52 -9.44 24.78
C TYR A 195 -5.70 -9.13 26.03
N ASP A 196 -4.46 -8.73 25.83
CA ASP A 196 -3.63 -8.16 26.87
C ASP A 196 -4.16 -6.75 27.13
N ASP A 197 -4.90 -6.57 28.23
CA ASP A 197 -5.50 -5.28 28.66
C ASP A 197 -4.44 -4.21 28.96
N THR A 198 -3.16 -4.54 28.83
CA THR A 198 -2.04 -3.59 28.96
C THR A 198 -1.70 -2.85 27.66
N ALA A 199 -2.38 -3.16 26.55
CA ALA A 199 -2.12 -2.57 25.22
C ALA A 199 -2.96 -1.33 24.90
N THR A 200 -3.66 -0.75 25.88
CA THR A 200 -4.59 0.37 25.64
C THR A 200 -3.91 1.72 25.39
N ASP A 201 -2.57 1.82 25.45
CA ASP A 201 -1.91 3.14 25.36
C ASP A 201 -0.76 3.26 24.34
N LYS A 202 -0.53 2.23 23.49
CA LYS A 202 0.44 2.33 22.39
C LYS A 202 -0.18 1.78 21.11
N GLY A 203 -0.83 2.66 20.39
CA GLY A 203 -1.52 2.38 19.13
C GLY A 203 -0.63 1.96 17.98
N PHE A 204 0.12 0.88 18.11
CA PHE A 204 0.66 0.07 17.00
C PHE A 204 1.30 -1.18 17.61
N LEU A 205 0.68 -2.32 17.40
CA LEU A 205 1.24 -3.61 17.75
C LEU A 205 2.47 -3.88 16.85
N PHE A 206 3.61 -3.39 17.28
CA PHE A 206 4.90 -3.82 16.73
C PHE A 206 5.12 -5.26 17.19
N LYS A 207 4.95 -6.20 16.26
CA LYS A 207 5.12 -7.64 16.54
C LYS A 207 6.52 -8.07 16.16
N GLU A 208 7.22 -8.64 17.11
CA GLU A 208 8.54 -9.26 16.92
C GLU A 208 8.39 -10.79 16.97
N ALA A 209 9.09 -11.49 16.08
CA ALA A 209 9.21 -12.93 16.11
C ALA A 209 10.64 -13.35 16.47
N LYS A 210 10.82 -14.55 16.99
CA LYS A 210 12.15 -15.12 17.25
C LYS A 210 12.68 -15.82 16.01
N ALA A 211 13.98 -15.68 15.73
CA ALA A 211 14.62 -16.34 14.60
C ALA A 211 14.56 -17.86 14.70
N SER A 212 14.67 -18.42 15.92
CA SER A 212 14.48 -19.84 16.17
C SER A 212 13.09 -20.33 15.75
N GLU A 213 12.03 -19.58 16.07
CA GLU A 213 10.65 -19.90 15.70
C GLU A 213 10.43 -19.77 14.19
N PHE A 214 11.02 -18.77 13.56
CA PHE A 214 10.96 -18.58 12.12
C PHE A 214 11.64 -19.72 11.34
N ILE A 215 12.81 -20.21 11.83
CA ILE A 215 13.60 -21.26 11.18
C ILE A 215 12.95 -22.62 11.37
N MET A 216 12.55 -22.98 12.60
CA MET A 216 12.03 -24.32 12.93
C MET A 216 10.51 -24.43 12.75
N GLY A 217 9.79 -23.30 12.74
CA GLY A 217 8.34 -23.26 12.65
C GLY A 217 7.79 -23.57 11.25
N LYS A 218 6.64 -24.25 11.21
CA LYS A 218 5.89 -24.49 9.97
C LYS A 218 5.20 -23.26 9.42
N ASN A 219 5.00 -22.21 10.25
CA ASN A 219 4.20 -21.03 9.92
C ASN A 219 5.06 -19.83 9.51
N HIS A 220 6.20 -20.04 8.87
CA HIS A 220 7.13 -18.97 8.46
C HIS A 220 6.48 -17.89 7.56
N VAL A 221 5.51 -18.27 6.74
CA VAL A 221 4.76 -17.31 5.89
C VAL A 221 3.88 -16.39 6.74
N GLN A 222 3.26 -16.92 7.80
CA GLN A 222 2.46 -16.13 8.71
C GLN A 222 3.33 -15.14 9.49
N ILE A 223 4.51 -15.55 9.96
CA ILE A 223 5.47 -14.68 10.63
C ILE A 223 5.88 -13.51 9.72
N LEU A 224 6.20 -13.77 8.45
CA LEU A 224 6.56 -12.70 7.48
C LEU A 224 5.39 -11.72 7.22
N ASN A 225 4.15 -12.18 7.30
CA ASN A 225 2.98 -11.36 7.08
C ASN A 225 2.55 -10.56 8.32
N GLU A 226 2.65 -11.14 9.51
CA GLU A 226 2.11 -10.55 10.74
C GLU A 226 3.14 -9.78 11.56
N CYS A 227 4.44 -10.17 11.50
CA CYS A 227 5.48 -9.53 12.29
C CYS A 227 6.15 -8.36 11.54
N ASN A 228 6.70 -7.43 12.32
CA ASN A 228 7.43 -6.29 11.81
C ASN A 228 8.94 -6.56 11.77
N SER A 229 9.46 -7.34 12.73
CA SER A 229 10.86 -7.71 12.79
C SER A 229 11.06 -9.14 13.30
N ILE A 230 12.24 -9.70 13.02
CA ILE A 230 12.68 -10.98 13.57
C ILE A 230 13.95 -10.75 14.37
N VAL A 231 13.92 -11.12 15.65
CA VAL A 231 15.05 -10.97 16.57
C VAL A 231 15.84 -12.26 16.62
N ILE A 232 17.16 -12.18 16.45
CA ILE A 232 18.05 -13.35 16.58
C ILE A 232 18.22 -13.65 18.07
N ASP A 233 17.61 -14.73 18.52
CA ASP A 233 17.54 -15.16 19.93
C ASP A 233 18.61 -16.19 20.31
N THR A 234 19.30 -16.77 19.33
CA THR A 234 20.24 -17.87 19.57
C THR A 234 21.64 -17.54 19.03
N PRO A 235 22.71 -17.64 19.84
CA PRO A 235 24.09 -17.42 19.37
C PRO A 235 24.50 -18.34 18.20
N ARG A 236 23.89 -19.51 18.09
CA ARG A 236 24.11 -20.46 17.01
C ARG A 236 23.64 -19.90 15.65
N ILE A 237 22.52 -19.20 15.63
CA ILE A 237 21.98 -18.53 14.44
C ILE A 237 22.79 -17.28 14.13
N ASP A 238 23.15 -16.52 15.16
CA ASP A 238 23.88 -15.27 15.01
C ASP A 238 25.28 -15.48 14.41
N LYS A 239 26.05 -16.44 14.93
CA LYS A 239 27.41 -16.72 14.47
C LYS A 239 27.48 -17.58 13.22
N HIS A 240 26.34 -17.95 12.65
CA HIS A 240 26.30 -18.85 11.51
C HIS A 240 26.83 -18.18 10.24
N VAL A 241 27.65 -18.89 9.45
CA VAL A 241 28.29 -18.35 8.22
C VAL A 241 27.26 -17.83 7.21
N LYS A 242 26.08 -18.45 7.13
CA LYS A 242 25.00 -18.02 6.23
C LYS A 242 24.19 -16.82 6.75
N THR A 243 24.40 -16.39 8.01
CA THR A 243 23.76 -15.20 8.59
C THR A 243 24.59 -13.98 8.26
N THR A 244 24.48 -13.51 7.02
CA THR A 244 25.22 -12.35 6.49
C THR A 244 24.72 -11.03 7.06
N ALA A 245 25.48 -9.95 6.86
CA ALA A 245 25.06 -8.60 7.22
C ALA A 245 23.73 -8.21 6.51
N GLU A 246 23.57 -8.60 5.24
CA GLU A 246 22.35 -8.38 4.46
C GLU A 246 21.13 -9.06 5.12
N ILE A 247 21.27 -10.31 5.56
CA ILE A 247 20.19 -11.02 6.29
C ILE A 247 19.83 -10.26 7.58
N ARG A 248 20.81 -9.79 8.36
CA ARG A 248 20.56 -9.05 9.60
C ARG A 248 19.79 -7.75 9.35
N GLU A 249 20.11 -7.03 8.29
CA GLU A 249 19.35 -5.83 7.91
C GLU A 249 17.92 -6.18 7.48
N CYS A 250 17.72 -7.25 6.70
CA CYS A 250 16.40 -7.72 6.32
C CYS A 250 15.52 -8.12 7.53
N LEU A 251 16.11 -8.66 8.59
CA LEU A 251 15.38 -9.08 9.79
C LEU A 251 14.88 -7.91 10.64
N LYS A 252 15.45 -6.72 10.51
CA LYS A 252 15.08 -5.53 11.30
C LYS A 252 13.72 -4.96 10.89
N ASP A 253 13.37 -5.02 9.61
CA ASP A 253 12.09 -4.52 9.11
C ASP A 253 11.59 -5.38 7.94
N LEU A 254 10.65 -6.26 8.25
CA LEU A 254 10.07 -7.20 7.27
C LEU A 254 9.09 -6.52 6.30
N LYS A 255 8.55 -5.36 6.69
CA LYS A 255 7.49 -4.68 5.91
C LYS A 255 8.04 -3.89 4.72
N VAL A 256 9.34 -3.59 4.74
CA VAL A 256 10.03 -2.85 3.66
C VAL A 256 10.62 -3.79 2.61
N LEU A 257 10.65 -5.11 2.88
CA LEU A 257 11.33 -6.09 2.03
C LEU A 257 10.61 -6.29 0.69
N GLY A 258 11.39 -6.27 -0.39
CA GLY A 258 10.94 -6.65 -1.72
C GLY A 258 10.95 -8.17 -1.94
N MET A 259 10.47 -8.60 -3.10
CA MET A 259 10.38 -10.02 -3.46
C MET A 259 11.76 -10.73 -3.52
N LYS A 260 12.84 -9.99 -3.79
CA LYS A 260 14.20 -10.53 -3.83
C LYS A 260 14.68 -10.85 -2.42
N GLU A 261 14.52 -9.91 -1.51
CA GLU A 261 14.91 -10.02 -0.09
C GLU A 261 14.11 -11.12 0.61
N LEU A 262 12.80 -11.21 0.36
CA LEU A 262 11.94 -12.29 0.90
C LEU A 262 12.39 -13.68 0.41
N ARG A 263 12.80 -13.82 -0.86
CA ARG A 263 13.37 -15.07 -1.37
C ARG A 263 14.71 -15.40 -0.73
N THR A 264 15.52 -14.39 -0.44
CA THR A 264 16.81 -14.56 0.26
C THR A 264 16.59 -15.03 1.70
N LEU A 265 15.65 -14.42 2.43
CA LEU A 265 15.26 -14.86 3.78
C LEU A 265 14.72 -16.30 3.79
N LYS A 266 13.90 -16.67 2.80
CA LYS A 266 13.40 -18.04 2.68
C LYS A 266 14.54 -19.03 2.45
N LYS A 267 15.48 -18.74 1.55
CA LYS A 267 16.65 -19.61 1.31
C LYS A 267 17.52 -19.73 2.56
N TRP A 268 17.73 -18.66 3.28
CA TRP A 268 18.45 -18.66 4.55
C TRP A 268 17.77 -19.55 5.59
N LYS A 269 16.45 -19.39 5.78
CA LYS A 269 15.65 -20.23 6.65
C LYS A 269 15.77 -21.72 6.29
N ASP A 270 15.52 -22.06 5.01
CA ASP A 270 15.52 -23.45 4.55
C ASP A 270 16.92 -24.11 4.70
N SER A 271 17.98 -23.33 4.49
CA SER A 271 19.36 -23.81 4.68
C SER A 271 19.70 -24.09 6.14
N LEU A 272 19.27 -23.23 7.08
CA LEU A 272 19.51 -23.42 8.50
C LEU A 272 18.63 -24.53 9.09
N HIS A 273 17.39 -24.59 8.65
CA HIS A 273 16.46 -25.65 9.06
C HIS A 273 17.05 -27.04 8.76
N LYS A 274 17.47 -27.24 7.52
CA LYS A 274 18.07 -28.52 7.09
C LYS A 274 19.31 -28.89 7.91
N GLU A 275 20.22 -27.94 8.13
CA GLU A 275 21.46 -28.16 8.87
C GLU A 275 21.21 -28.42 10.37
N PHE A 276 20.18 -27.83 10.95
CA PHE A 276 19.79 -28.06 12.34
C PHE A 276 19.06 -29.37 12.52
N GLU A 277 18.25 -29.80 11.56
CA GLU A 277 17.64 -31.14 11.57
C GLU A 277 18.68 -32.25 11.46
N GLU A 278 19.68 -32.12 10.59
CA GLU A 278 20.78 -33.05 10.44
C GLU A 278 21.61 -33.22 11.74
N LEU A 279 21.92 -32.08 12.40
CA LEU A 279 22.69 -32.08 13.65
C LEU A 279 21.91 -32.60 14.87
N ASP A 280 20.60 -32.47 14.88
CA ASP A 280 19.76 -33.01 15.95
C ASP A 280 19.47 -34.53 15.72
N ALA A 281 19.50 -35.00 14.48
CA ALA A 281 19.45 -36.42 14.13
C ALA A 281 20.74 -37.16 14.57
N ASP A 282 21.91 -36.56 14.32
CA ASP A 282 23.21 -37.17 14.74
C ASP A 282 23.33 -37.31 16.27
N LYS A 283 22.78 -36.35 17.04
CA LYS A 283 22.75 -36.42 18.50
C LYS A 283 21.85 -37.52 19.06
N THR A 284 20.80 -37.88 18.31
CA THR A 284 19.88 -38.96 18.69
C THR A 284 20.50 -40.34 18.40
N GLU A 285 21.35 -40.47 17.38
CA GLU A 285 22.06 -41.72 17.08
C GLU A 285 23.23 -41.99 18.05
N GLU A 286 23.90 -40.94 18.55
CA GLU A 286 24.96 -41.11 19.57
C GLU A 286 24.41 -41.44 20.98
N ALA A 287 23.15 -41.13 21.27
CA ALA A 287 22.53 -41.40 22.57
C ALA A 287 22.00 -42.88 22.74
N VAL A 288 21.82 -43.60 21.64
CA VAL A 288 21.28 -44.98 21.66
C VAL A 288 22.30 -46.05 22.13
N PRO A 289 23.64 -45.94 21.90
CA PRO A 289 24.59 -46.96 22.42
C PRO A 289 24.80 -46.89 23.92
N ALA A 290 24.58 -45.79 24.59
CA ALA A 290 24.85 -45.65 26.04
C ALA A 290 23.79 -46.31 26.96
N ILE A 291 22.57 -46.51 26.45
CA ILE A 291 21.47 -47.11 27.23
C ILE A 291 21.52 -48.64 27.15
N LEU A 292 22.09 -49.23 26.09
CA LEU A 292 22.20 -50.66 25.90
C LEU A 292 23.36 -51.31 26.67
N GLN A 293 24.30 -50.53 27.20
CA GLN A 293 25.39 -51.06 28.03
C GLN A 293 25.06 -51.15 29.52
N LYS A 294 24.00 -50.45 30.01
CA LYS A 294 23.61 -50.50 31.43
C LYS A 294 22.61 -51.62 31.80
N THR A 295 22.11 -52.37 30.85
CA THR A 295 21.14 -53.47 31.09
C THR A 295 21.76 -54.88 30.98
N LYS A 296 23.10 -54.97 30.93
CA LYS A 296 23.82 -56.32 30.93
C LYS A 296 24.62 -56.58 32.18
N GLU A 297 24.54 -55.74 33.22
CA GLU A 297 25.20 -55.97 34.52
C GLU A 297 24.17 -55.89 35.68
N THR A 298 23.11 -56.67 35.58
CA THR A 298 22.29 -57.05 36.75
C THR A 298 21.71 -58.41 36.53
#